data_2ba6e8e11218af41d0160ad1884c32a7
#
_entry.id   2ba6e8e11218af41d0160ad1884c32a7
#
_cell.length_a   1.000
_cell.length_b   1.000
_cell.length_c   1.000
_cell.angle_alpha   90.00
_cell.angle_beta   90.00
_cell.angle_gamma   90.00
#
_symmetry.space_group_name_H-M   'P 1'
#
loop_
_entity.id
_entity.type
_entity.pdbx_description
1 polymer ?
#
loop_
_entity_poly.entity_id
_entity_poly.type
_entity_poly.pdbx_seq_one_letter_code
_entity_poly.pdbx_strand_id
1 'polypeptide(L)'
;MNTAIMKASIKKELWEFNGMLKWVPITLAGVFIFIPLLSVLLNGINMQAVLHEVGHIAEELERLTQMQQTDRLSEIFFVSAMALFTPFIAIGFIVQVYYFITCLFDERRDQSVMFWRSLPVSDGMTIASKLLTGAIVIPVIFFGAATLLMLLMLVLAFAVSVILSVGYDISLWSWFANAGIISGIGYIWLSLVPIAVWLLPLYSWLMLASVYANKAPFLWAVLPIVALLVIEAIVVHYLNISQPFFGHFIADYFSITPDHMAELAIEQEKSRSAALGILIAQIDYRTVLVSAGLLFGAYWFRVNKSEA
;
A
#
# COMPACT_ATOMS: atom_id res chain seq x y z
N MET A 1 -24.16 -6.16 15.03
CA MET A 1 -22.73 -6.36 15.30
C MET A 1 -22.30 -5.32 16.33
N ASN A 2 -21.75 -5.73 17.47
CA ASN A 2 -21.42 -4.80 18.55
C ASN A 2 -20.11 -4.05 18.19
N THR A 3 -20.21 -2.78 17.81
CA THR A 3 -19.09 -1.95 17.36
C THR A 3 -18.01 -1.77 18.44
N ALA A 4 -18.38 -1.85 19.72
CA ALA A 4 -17.45 -1.77 20.84
C ALA A 4 -16.50 -2.99 20.88
N ILE A 5 -17.04 -4.19 20.65
CA ILE A 5 -16.25 -5.43 20.61
C ILE A 5 -15.31 -5.43 19.41
N MET A 6 -15.79 -4.99 18.23
CA MET A 6 -14.93 -4.86 17.04
C MET A 6 -13.75 -3.91 17.28
N LYS A 7 -14.00 -2.73 17.85
CA LYS A 7 -12.96 -1.76 18.21
C LYS A 7 -11.93 -2.35 19.21
N ALA A 8 -12.44 -3.09 20.22
CA ALA A 8 -11.57 -3.73 21.20
C ALA A 8 -10.68 -4.80 20.54
N SER A 9 -11.24 -5.61 19.62
CA SER A 9 -10.48 -6.62 18.86
C SER A 9 -9.40 -5.98 17.98
N ILE A 10 -9.72 -4.93 17.24
CA ILE A 10 -8.73 -4.19 16.42
C ILE A 10 -7.64 -3.59 17.32
N LYS A 11 -8.00 -3.00 18.47
CA LYS A 11 -7.04 -2.43 19.41
C LYS A 11 -6.09 -3.50 19.98
N LYS A 12 -6.59 -4.71 20.23
CA LYS A 12 -5.77 -5.86 20.63
C LYS A 12 -4.71 -6.16 19.55
N GLU A 13 -5.14 -6.31 18.28
CA GLU A 13 -4.25 -6.60 17.17
C GLU A 13 -3.14 -5.52 17.03
N LEU A 14 -3.52 -4.25 17.17
CA LEU A 14 -2.56 -3.14 17.16
C LEU A 14 -1.54 -3.20 18.30
N TRP A 15 -1.92 -3.71 19.46
CA TRP A 15 -0.99 -3.88 20.58
C TRP A 15 -0.05 -5.08 20.39
N GLU A 16 -0.57 -6.18 19.85
CA GLU A 16 0.19 -7.39 19.57
C GLU A 16 1.29 -7.13 18.54
N PHE A 17 0.98 -6.37 17.49
CA PHE A 17 1.93 -5.97 16.43
C PHE A 17 2.53 -4.57 16.60
N ASN A 18 2.39 -3.95 17.79
CA ASN A 18 2.80 -2.56 18.04
C ASN A 18 4.26 -2.27 17.66
N GLY A 19 5.18 -3.19 17.96
CA GLY A 19 6.61 -3.05 17.62
C GLY A 19 6.78 -2.77 16.12
N MET A 20 6.18 -3.60 15.26
CA MET A 20 6.32 -3.52 13.81
C MET A 20 5.53 -2.33 13.24
N LEU A 21 4.29 -2.13 13.67
CA LEU A 21 3.41 -1.07 13.15
C LEU A 21 3.88 0.35 13.53
N LYS A 22 4.61 0.49 14.64
CA LYS A 22 5.12 1.78 15.10
C LYS A 22 6.52 2.06 14.60
N TRP A 23 7.46 1.12 14.82
CA TRP A 23 8.87 1.38 14.55
C TRP A 23 9.23 1.35 13.07
N VAL A 24 8.59 0.47 12.28
CA VAL A 24 8.92 0.38 10.85
C VAL A 24 8.62 1.68 10.10
N PRO A 25 7.42 2.29 10.17
CA PRO A 25 7.18 3.55 9.49
C PRO A 25 7.99 4.73 10.08
N ILE A 26 8.28 4.72 11.39
CA ILE A 26 9.12 5.76 12.01
C ILE A 26 10.57 5.67 11.52
N THR A 27 11.16 4.47 11.49
CA THR A 27 12.53 4.28 10.99
C THR A 27 12.63 4.63 9.52
N LEU A 28 11.62 4.27 8.73
CA LEU A 28 11.58 4.61 7.31
C LEU A 28 11.53 6.14 7.11
N ALA A 29 10.65 6.84 7.82
CA ALA A 29 10.60 8.29 7.78
C ALA A 29 11.93 8.93 8.27
N GLY A 30 12.54 8.35 9.31
CA GLY A 30 13.83 8.78 9.83
C GLY A 30 14.94 8.68 8.79
N VAL A 31 14.98 7.61 8.00
CA VAL A 31 15.96 7.42 6.91
C VAL A 31 15.82 8.53 5.86
N PHE A 32 14.58 8.88 5.46
CA PHE A 32 14.32 9.94 4.49
C PHE A 32 14.72 11.32 4.97
N ILE A 33 14.72 11.57 6.27
CA ILE A 33 15.17 12.83 6.87
C ILE A 33 16.70 12.81 7.07
N PHE A 34 17.22 11.68 7.56
CA PHE A 34 18.61 11.56 7.98
C PHE A 34 19.58 11.56 6.79
N ILE A 35 19.25 10.89 5.67
CA ILE A 35 20.15 10.82 4.51
C ILE A 35 20.45 12.19 3.91
N PRO A 36 19.47 13.06 3.58
CA PRO A 36 19.72 14.41 3.11
C PRO A 36 20.48 15.26 4.14
N LEU A 37 20.11 15.17 5.42
CA LEU A 37 20.78 15.89 6.49
C LEU A 37 22.25 15.50 6.60
N LEU A 38 22.56 14.20 6.54
CA LEU A 38 23.92 13.68 6.56
C LEU A 38 24.71 14.14 5.33
N SER A 39 24.09 14.13 4.16
CA SER A 39 24.71 14.63 2.92
C SER A 39 25.12 16.09 3.05
N VAL A 40 24.24 16.93 3.58
CA VAL A 40 24.54 18.35 3.84
C VAL A 40 25.66 18.51 4.87
N LEU A 41 25.65 17.70 5.91
CA LEU A 41 26.65 17.77 6.99
C LEU A 41 28.06 17.37 6.50
N LEU A 42 28.14 16.34 5.64
CA LEU A 42 29.42 15.82 5.14
C LEU A 42 30.01 16.64 3.98
N ASN A 43 29.15 17.09 3.06
CA ASN A 43 29.59 17.75 1.83
C ASN A 43 29.47 19.29 1.90
N GLY A 44 28.81 19.82 2.93
CA GLY A 44 28.41 21.22 2.99
C GLY A 44 27.32 21.58 1.96
N ILE A 45 26.86 22.81 2.00
CA ILE A 45 25.90 23.34 1.03
C ILE A 45 26.67 24.17 0.01
N ASN A 46 26.75 23.70 -1.24
CA ASN A 46 27.19 24.54 -2.33
C ASN A 46 26.06 25.49 -2.75
N MET A 47 25.97 26.64 -2.11
CA MET A 47 24.90 27.61 -2.31
C MET A 47 24.75 28.03 -3.78
N GLN A 48 25.85 28.15 -4.54
CA GLN A 48 25.77 28.53 -5.96
C GLN A 48 25.10 27.43 -6.79
N ALA A 49 25.43 26.16 -6.54
CA ALA A 49 24.79 25.03 -7.24
C ALA A 49 23.30 24.93 -6.89
N VAL A 50 22.97 25.10 -5.61
CA VAL A 50 21.57 25.09 -5.16
C VAL A 50 20.76 26.24 -5.80
N LEU A 51 21.30 27.46 -5.82
CA LEU A 51 20.62 28.60 -6.43
C LEU A 51 20.45 28.41 -7.94
N HIS A 52 21.42 27.84 -8.62
CA HIS A 52 21.34 27.56 -10.05
C HIS A 52 20.25 26.51 -10.35
N GLU A 53 20.23 25.38 -9.62
CA GLU A 53 19.23 24.34 -9.83
C GLU A 53 17.82 24.81 -9.46
N VAL A 54 17.67 25.45 -8.30
CA VAL A 54 16.36 25.95 -7.86
C VAL A 54 15.87 27.08 -8.74
N GLY A 55 16.78 27.94 -9.25
CA GLY A 55 16.45 28.97 -10.23
C GLY A 55 15.88 28.39 -11.51
N HIS A 56 16.52 27.36 -12.08
CA HIS A 56 16.00 26.65 -13.25
C HIS A 56 14.62 26.01 -13.01
N ILE A 57 14.45 25.36 -11.87
CA ILE A 57 13.15 24.77 -11.50
C ILE A 57 12.08 25.87 -11.37
N ALA A 58 12.40 26.98 -10.75
CA ALA A 58 11.48 28.10 -10.58
C ALA A 58 11.06 28.71 -11.92
N GLU A 59 12.01 28.96 -12.83
CA GLU A 59 11.71 29.45 -14.17
C GLU A 59 10.80 28.50 -14.97
N GLU A 60 11.05 27.20 -14.89
CA GLU A 60 10.23 26.20 -15.58
C GLU A 60 8.80 26.15 -15.00
N LEU A 61 8.67 26.18 -13.67
CA LEU A 61 7.38 26.20 -12.98
C LEU A 61 6.60 27.51 -13.29
N GLU A 62 7.30 28.64 -13.41
CA GLU A 62 6.68 29.90 -13.76
C GLU A 62 6.20 29.90 -15.24
N ARG A 63 7.00 29.34 -16.16
CA ARG A 63 6.59 29.15 -17.55
C ARG A 63 5.32 28.28 -17.66
N LEU A 64 5.26 27.16 -16.93
CA LEU A 64 4.08 26.28 -16.90
C LEU A 64 2.87 27.01 -16.36
N THR A 65 3.05 27.87 -15.35
CA THR A 65 1.97 28.70 -14.79
C THR A 65 1.47 29.74 -15.78
N GLN A 66 2.36 30.43 -16.49
CA GLN A 66 2.02 31.42 -17.51
C GLN A 66 1.30 30.81 -18.71
N MET A 67 1.64 29.56 -19.07
CA MET A 67 0.96 28.80 -20.12
C MET A 67 -0.40 28.21 -19.67
N GLN A 68 -0.86 28.51 -18.46
CA GLN A 68 -2.06 27.96 -17.85
C GLN A 68 -2.08 26.42 -17.77
N GLN A 69 -0.92 25.79 -17.78
CA GLN A 69 -0.77 24.34 -17.65
C GLN A 69 -0.80 23.89 -16.18
N THR A 70 -1.83 24.27 -15.45
CA THR A 70 -2.04 23.89 -14.04
C THR A 70 -2.10 22.37 -13.86
N ASP A 71 -2.59 21.64 -14.85
CA ASP A 71 -2.67 20.18 -14.84
C ASP A 71 -1.27 19.55 -14.77
N ARG A 72 -0.30 20.09 -15.54
CA ARG A 72 1.10 19.61 -15.46
C ARG A 72 1.74 19.88 -14.11
N LEU A 73 1.50 21.05 -13.50
CA LEU A 73 2.02 21.35 -12.16
C LEU A 73 1.48 20.37 -11.12
N SER A 74 0.20 20.07 -11.22
CA SER A 74 -0.44 19.12 -10.32
C SER A 74 -0.01 17.65 -10.59
N GLU A 75 0.35 17.32 -11.82
CA GLU A 75 0.92 16.02 -12.18
C GLU A 75 2.34 15.86 -11.62
N ILE A 76 3.20 16.87 -11.76
CA ILE A 76 4.56 16.88 -11.17
C ILE A 76 4.48 16.68 -9.66
N PHE A 77 3.58 17.38 -8.97
CA PHE A 77 3.36 17.19 -7.55
C PHE A 77 2.91 15.75 -7.25
N PHE A 78 1.94 15.23 -8.00
CA PHE A 78 1.42 13.88 -7.78
C PHE A 78 2.48 12.81 -7.98
N VAL A 79 3.29 12.91 -9.04
CA VAL A 79 4.39 11.97 -9.31
C VAL A 79 5.45 12.02 -8.21
N SER A 80 5.83 13.21 -7.75
CA SER A 80 6.79 13.39 -6.66
C SER A 80 6.24 12.87 -5.32
N ALA A 81 4.95 13.09 -5.05
CA ALA A 81 4.27 12.53 -3.89
C ALA A 81 4.24 10.99 -3.96
N MET A 82 3.88 10.40 -5.10
CA MET A 82 3.90 8.95 -5.29
C MET A 82 5.30 8.36 -5.11
N ALA A 83 6.34 9.02 -5.60
CA ALA A 83 7.72 8.59 -5.37
C ALA A 83 8.08 8.53 -3.87
N LEU A 84 7.59 9.49 -3.07
CA LEU A 84 7.76 9.49 -1.62
C LEU A 84 6.91 8.40 -0.93
N PHE A 85 5.70 8.14 -1.41
CA PHE A 85 4.80 7.12 -0.84
C PHE A 85 5.24 5.69 -1.20
N THR A 86 5.86 5.47 -2.36
CA THR A 86 6.24 4.14 -2.87
C THR A 86 6.98 3.27 -1.85
N PRO A 87 8.03 3.72 -1.15
CA PRO A 87 8.72 2.90 -0.15
C PRO A 87 7.82 2.56 1.06
N PHE A 88 6.91 3.46 1.46
CA PHE A 88 5.95 3.18 2.53
C PHE A 88 4.91 2.15 2.09
N ILE A 89 4.44 2.24 0.84
CA ILE A 89 3.52 1.26 0.25
C ILE A 89 4.19 -0.11 0.16
N ALA A 90 5.43 -0.16 -0.36
CA ALA A 90 6.16 -1.42 -0.53
C ALA A 90 6.44 -2.12 0.81
N ILE A 91 6.96 -1.40 1.79
CA ILE A 91 7.23 -1.95 3.13
C ILE A 91 5.92 -2.25 3.86
N GLY A 92 4.92 -1.37 3.74
CA GLY A 92 3.58 -1.61 4.29
C GLY A 92 2.94 -2.88 3.74
N PHE A 93 3.09 -3.16 2.45
CA PHE A 93 2.63 -4.39 1.82
C PHE A 93 3.35 -5.63 2.36
N ILE A 94 4.67 -5.57 2.56
CA ILE A 94 5.44 -6.67 3.19
C ILE A 94 4.91 -6.93 4.60
N VAL A 95 4.66 -5.87 5.38
CA VAL A 95 4.09 -5.98 6.73
C VAL A 95 2.68 -6.57 6.69
N GLN A 96 1.84 -6.20 5.72
CA GLN A 96 0.51 -6.79 5.53
C GLN A 96 0.59 -8.30 5.24
N VAL A 97 1.45 -8.70 4.29
CA VAL A 97 1.65 -10.11 3.94
C VAL A 97 2.12 -10.90 5.16
N TYR A 98 3.11 -10.39 5.89
CA TYR A 98 3.57 -11.01 7.14
C TYR A 98 2.44 -11.15 8.15
N TYR A 99 1.68 -10.08 8.39
CA TYR A 99 0.54 -10.08 9.30
C TYR A 99 -0.49 -11.15 8.94
N PHE A 100 -0.92 -11.21 7.68
CA PHE A 100 -1.93 -12.18 7.24
C PHE A 100 -1.46 -13.64 7.33
N ILE A 101 -0.17 -13.89 7.12
CA ILE A 101 0.43 -15.23 7.26
C ILE A 101 0.47 -15.66 8.73
N THR A 102 0.70 -14.73 9.66
CA THR A 102 0.96 -15.08 11.07
C THR A 102 -0.26 -14.90 11.97
N CYS A 103 -1.19 -14.02 11.65
CA CYS A 103 -2.24 -13.55 12.55
C CYS A 103 -3.15 -14.64 13.14
N LEU A 104 -3.43 -15.72 12.42
CA LEU A 104 -4.23 -16.84 12.92
C LEU A 104 -3.36 -18.02 13.38
N PHE A 105 -2.16 -18.15 12.81
CA PHE A 105 -1.19 -19.16 13.19
C PHE A 105 -0.64 -18.91 14.59
N ASP A 106 -0.24 -17.69 14.91
CA ASP A 106 0.35 -17.32 16.21
C ASP A 106 -0.67 -17.51 17.34
N GLU A 107 -1.93 -17.17 17.15
CA GLU A 107 -2.99 -17.43 18.14
C GLU A 107 -3.11 -18.92 18.50
N ARG A 108 -2.93 -19.83 17.54
CA ARG A 108 -2.96 -21.28 17.80
C ARG A 108 -1.67 -21.76 18.44
N ARG A 109 -0.52 -21.31 17.95
CA ARG A 109 0.79 -21.68 18.48
C ARG A 109 0.91 -21.33 19.96
N ASP A 110 0.46 -20.14 20.34
CA ASP A 110 0.57 -19.61 21.69
C ASP A 110 -0.60 -20.08 22.60
N GLN A 111 -1.47 -20.98 22.09
CA GLN A 111 -2.67 -21.50 22.77
C GLN A 111 -3.62 -20.41 23.30
N SER A 112 -3.45 -19.18 22.84
CA SER A 112 -4.28 -18.04 23.23
C SER A 112 -5.72 -18.16 22.74
N VAL A 113 -5.98 -19.01 21.74
CA VAL A 113 -7.34 -19.30 21.22
C VAL A 113 -8.29 -19.75 22.31
N MET A 114 -7.85 -20.59 23.26
CA MET A 114 -8.68 -21.05 24.39
C MET A 114 -9.11 -19.90 25.29
N PHE A 115 -8.18 -18.98 25.57
CA PHE A 115 -8.49 -17.79 26.35
C PHE A 115 -9.49 -16.87 25.61
N TRP A 116 -9.27 -16.64 24.29
CA TRP A 116 -10.14 -15.77 23.52
C TRP A 116 -11.53 -16.35 23.29
N ARG A 117 -11.69 -17.67 23.21
CA ARG A 117 -12.98 -18.35 23.16
C ARG A 117 -13.81 -18.23 24.44
N SER A 118 -13.18 -17.98 25.59
CA SER A 118 -13.93 -17.69 26.83
C SER A 118 -14.56 -16.30 26.85
N LEU A 119 -14.16 -15.41 25.93
CA LEU A 119 -14.77 -14.09 25.76
C LEU A 119 -15.97 -14.14 24.80
N PRO A 120 -16.94 -13.23 24.93
CA PRO A 120 -18.14 -13.21 24.08
C PRO A 120 -17.84 -12.67 22.66
N VAL A 121 -16.80 -13.18 22.01
CA VAL A 121 -16.37 -12.82 20.65
C VAL A 121 -16.53 -14.04 19.76
N SER A 122 -17.35 -13.93 18.71
CA SER A 122 -17.52 -15.02 17.75
C SER A 122 -16.28 -15.19 16.86
N ASP A 123 -16.00 -16.43 16.42
CA ASP A 123 -14.88 -16.71 15.50
C ASP A 123 -14.97 -15.90 14.19
N GLY A 124 -16.19 -15.69 13.67
CA GLY A 124 -16.42 -14.84 12.51
C GLY A 124 -16.03 -13.38 12.75
N MET A 125 -16.29 -12.85 13.96
CA MET A 125 -15.88 -11.49 14.32
C MET A 125 -14.36 -11.36 14.45
N THR A 126 -13.70 -12.40 14.93
CA THR A 126 -12.24 -12.46 15.01
C THR A 126 -11.62 -12.42 13.60
N ILE A 127 -12.14 -13.22 12.66
CA ILE A 127 -11.67 -13.19 11.26
C ILE A 127 -11.92 -11.83 10.62
N ALA A 128 -13.11 -11.26 10.81
CA ALA A 128 -13.44 -9.94 10.28
C ALA A 128 -12.56 -8.83 10.87
N SER A 129 -12.28 -8.85 12.18
CA SER A 129 -11.39 -7.85 12.80
C SER A 129 -9.96 -7.97 12.28
N LYS A 130 -9.44 -9.18 12.10
CA LYS A 130 -8.11 -9.42 11.52
C LYS A 130 -8.04 -9.00 10.06
N LEU A 131 -9.06 -9.32 9.27
CA LEU A 131 -9.14 -8.87 7.88
C LEU A 131 -9.15 -7.34 7.78
N LEU A 132 -9.97 -6.65 8.58
CA LEU A 132 -10.02 -5.19 8.61
C LEU A 132 -8.70 -4.58 9.08
N THR A 133 -8.07 -5.17 10.09
CA THR A 133 -6.76 -4.70 10.57
C THR A 133 -5.71 -4.82 9.48
N GLY A 134 -5.59 -5.96 8.83
CA GLY A 134 -4.61 -6.18 7.77
C GLY A 134 -4.89 -5.37 6.51
N ALA A 135 -6.15 -5.35 6.03
CA ALA A 135 -6.49 -4.74 4.75
C ALA A 135 -6.62 -3.21 4.81
N ILE A 136 -6.98 -2.63 5.97
CA ILE A 136 -7.26 -1.19 6.08
C ILE A 136 -6.36 -0.52 7.12
N VAL A 137 -6.29 -1.04 8.36
CA VAL A 137 -5.62 -0.32 9.44
C VAL A 137 -4.11 -0.27 9.24
N ILE A 138 -3.48 -1.35 8.79
CA ILE A 138 -2.04 -1.37 8.48
C ILE A 138 -1.70 -0.36 7.38
N PRO A 139 -2.34 -0.37 6.19
CA PRO A 139 -2.07 0.64 5.16
C PRO A 139 -2.32 2.07 5.64
N VAL A 140 -3.39 2.32 6.41
CA VAL A 140 -3.68 3.65 6.98
C VAL A 140 -2.52 4.17 7.84
N ILE A 141 -1.87 3.30 8.62
CA ILE A 141 -0.71 3.69 9.44
C ILE A 141 0.47 4.09 8.53
N PHE A 142 0.78 3.30 7.50
CA PHE A 142 1.87 3.59 6.57
C PHE A 142 1.59 4.82 5.70
N PHE A 143 0.38 4.96 5.17
CA PHE A 143 -0.04 6.17 4.45
C PHE A 143 -0.04 7.41 5.35
N GLY A 144 -0.45 7.26 6.61
CA GLY A 144 -0.38 8.33 7.60
C GLY A 144 1.05 8.80 7.85
N ALA A 145 1.98 7.86 8.01
CA ALA A 145 3.41 8.18 8.19
C ALA A 145 4.00 8.87 6.94
N ALA A 146 3.69 8.37 5.73
CA ALA A 146 4.11 8.98 4.48
C ALA A 146 3.53 10.39 4.32
N THR A 147 2.24 10.58 4.66
CA THR A 147 1.58 11.90 4.63
C THR A 147 2.22 12.87 5.60
N LEU A 148 2.53 12.44 6.83
CA LEU A 148 3.21 13.29 7.81
C LEU A 148 4.60 13.68 7.34
N LEU A 149 5.37 12.75 6.78
CA LEU A 149 6.67 13.05 6.18
C LEU A 149 6.54 14.03 5.01
N MET A 150 5.57 13.83 4.13
CA MET A 150 5.30 14.72 3.00
C MET A 150 4.92 16.12 3.47
N LEU A 151 4.04 16.25 4.48
CA LEU A 151 3.69 17.55 5.06
C LEU A 151 4.90 18.24 5.67
N LEU A 152 5.79 17.50 6.35
CA LEU A 152 7.04 18.04 6.86
C LEU A 152 7.92 18.57 5.72
N MET A 153 8.07 17.79 4.63
CA MET A 153 8.84 18.21 3.45
C MET A 153 8.22 19.45 2.77
N LEU A 154 6.90 19.53 2.70
CA LEU A 154 6.20 20.71 2.16
C LEU A 154 6.43 21.95 3.04
N VAL A 155 6.40 21.83 4.37
CA VAL A 155 6.71 22.95 5.28
C VAL A 155 8.16 23.41 5.11
N LEU A 156 9.11 22.49 4.99
CA LEU A 156 10.50 22.82 4.72
C LEU A 156 10.68 23.48 3.35
N ALA A 157 10.05 22.94 2.31
CA ALA A 157 10.07 23.54 0.96
C ALA A 157 9.46 24.96 0.96
N PHE A 158 8.38 25.16 1.71
CA PHE A 158 7.77 26.48 1.89
C PHE A 158 8.71 27.45 2.59
N ALA A 159 9.38 27.05 3.67
CA ALA A 159 10.34 27.87 4.40
C ALA A 159 11.54 28.26 3.49
N VAL A 160 12.05 27.30 2.72
CA VAL A 160 13.11 27.57 1.73
C VAL A 160 12.63 28.53 0.65
N SER A 161 11.40 28.38 0.14
CA SER A 161 10.79 29.28 -0.84
C SER A 161 10.70 30.73 -0.32
N VAL A 162 10.36 30.93 0.94
CA VAL A 162 10.36 32.26 1.56
C VAL A 162 11.77 32.88 1.60
N ILE A 163 12.76 32.10 2.02
CA ILE A 163 14.16 32.55 2.08
C ILE A 163 14.67 32.93 0.67
N LEU A 164 14.36 32.13 -0.34
CA LEU A 164 14.77 32.37 -1.71
C LEU A 164 14.07 33.60 -2.32
N SER A 165 12.79 33.80 -2.03
CA SER A 165 12.06 34.97 -2.54
C SER A 165 12.55 36.28 -1.94
N VAL A 166 12.93 36.30 -0.65
CA VAL A 166 13.40 37.50 0.03
C VAL A 166 14.88 37.78 -0.25
N GLY A 167 15.72 36.74 -0.35
CA GLY A 167 17.17 36.89 -0.48
C GLY A 167 17.71 36.90 -1.89
N TYR A 168 16.99 36.27 -2.85
CA TYR A 168 17.52 35.99 -4.20
C TYR A 168 16.52 36.29 -5.33
N ASP A 169 15.37 36.88 -5.06
CA ASP A 169 14.30 37.17 -6.03
C ASP A 169 13.76 35.92 -6.78
N ILE A 170 13.95 34.72 -6.23
CA ILE A 170 13.43 33.46 -6.79
C ILE A 170 12.10 33.12 -6.15
N SER A 171 11.01 33.17 -6.93
CA SER A 171 9.65 32.92 -6.42
C SER A 171 9.14 31.53 -6.83
N LEU A 172 8.73 30.73 -5.84
CA LEU A 172 8.06 29.44 -6.03
C LEU A 172 6.56 29.47 -5.67
N TRP A 173 6.01 30.66 -5.45
CA TRP A 173 4.61 30.84 -4.98
C TRP A 173 3.57 30.29 -5.96
N SER A 174 3.83 30.46 -7.26
CA SER A 174 2.97 29.96 -8.33
C SER A 174 2.79 28.45 -8.26
N TRP A 175 3.86 27.72 -7.90
CA TRP A 175 3.81 26.28 -7.74
C TRP A 175 2.93 25.88 -6.55
N PHE A 176 3.15 26.44 -5.36
CA PHE A 176 2.34 26.12 -4.17
C PHE A 176 0.85 26.39 -4.41
N ALA A 177 0.50 27.46 -5.12
CA ALA A 177 -0.88 27.82 -5.43
C ALA A 177 -1.55 26.84 -6.42
N ASN A 178 -0.78 26.31 -7.40
CA ASN A 178 -1.32 25.58 -8.54
C ASN A 178 -0.98 24.08 -8.53
N ALA A 179 -0.17 23.58 -7.59
CA ALA A 179 0.26 22.18 -7.52
C ALA A 179 -0.86 21.20 -7.17
N GLY A 180 -2.04 21.67 -6.76
CA GLY A 180 -3.16 20.80 -6.38
C GLY A 180 -2.83 19.83 -5.25
N ILE A 181 -2.10 20.30 -4.23
CA ILE A 181 -1.58 19.50 -3.10
C ILE A 181 -2.69 18.71 -2.41
N ILE A 182 -3.80 19.36 -2.06
CA ILE A 182 -4.93 18.75 -1.34
C ILE A 182 -5.58 17.66 -2.19
N SER A 183 -5.82 17.94 -3.48
CA SER A 183 -6.40 16.96 -4.38
C SER A 183 -5.47 15.76 -4.60
N GLY A 184 -4.15 15.98 -4.76
CA GLY A 184 -3.18 14.90 -4.92
C GLY A 184 -3.13 13.97 -3.71
N ILE A 185 -3.06 14.51 -2.48
CA ILE A 185 -3.14 13.73 -1.25
C ILE A 185 -4.46 12.97 -1.17
N GLY A 186 -5.58 13.66 -1.49
CA GLY A 186 -6.91 13.07 -1.48
C GLY A 186 -7.02 11.85 -2.41
N TYR A 187 -6.47 11.92 -3.62
CA TYR A 187 -6.44 10.78 -4.55
C TYR A 187 -5.62 9.59 -4.03
N ILE A 188 -4.47 9.86 -3.41
CA ILE A 188 -3.64 8.80 -2.80
C ILE A 188 -4.42 8.10 -1.68
N TRP A 189 -5.10 8.83 -0.81
CA TRP A 189 -5.91 8.25 0.26
C TRP A 189 -7.15 7.51 -0.26
N LEU A 190 -7.79 8.04 -1.30
CA LEU A 190 -8.97 7.42 -1.90
C LEU A 190 -8.63 6.09 -2.58
N SER A 191 -7.41 5.94 -3.11
CA SER A 191 -6.95 4.69 -3.74
C SER A 191 -6.81 3.52 -2.76
N LEU A 192 -6.73 3.77 -1.45
CA LEU A 192 -6.59 2.73 -0.44
C LEU A 192 -7.74 1.72 -0.45
N VAL A 193 -8.98 2.20 -0.62
CA VAL A 193 -10.16 1.32 -0.62
C VAL A 193 -10.20 0.37 -1.81
N PRO A 194 -10.10 0.84 -3.07
CA PRO A 194 -10.06 -0.06 -4.22
C PRO A 194 -8.85 -1.00 -4.19
N ILE A 195 -7.67 -0.57 -3.73
CA ILE A 195 -6.51 -1.45 -3.56
C ILE A 195 -6.81 -2.56 -2.53
N ALA A 196 -7.43 -2.22 -1.40
CA ALA A 196 -7.78 -3.21 -0.38
C ALA A 196 -8.78 -4.26 -0.90
N VAL A 197 -9.74 -3.85 -1.74
CA VAL A 197 -10.71 -4.76 -2.37
C VAL A 197 -10.05 -5.59 -3.46
N TRP A 198 -9.19 -4.99 -4.28
CA TRP A 198 -8.43 -5.70 -5.31
C TRP A 198 -7.51 -6.78 -4.72
N LEU A 199 -6.86 -6.52 -3.61
CA LEU A 199 -5.98 -7.48 -2.93
C LEU A 199 -6.73 -8.48 -2.02
N LEU A 200 -8.06 -8.40 -1.93
CA LEU A 200 -8.88 -9.26 -1.06
C LEU A 200 -8.66 -10.76 -1.29
N PRO A 201 -8.53 -11.29 -2.53
CA PRO A 201 -8.26 -12.70 -2.77
C PRO A 201 -6.93 -13.15 -2.16
N LEU A 202 -5.89 -12.31 -2.29
CA LEU A 202 -4.58 -12.56 -1.70
C LEU A 202 -4.67 -12.62 -0.17
N TYR A 203 -5.31 -11.65 0.45
CA TYR A 203 -5.48 -11.60 1.91
C TYR A 203 -6.25 -12.82 2.44
N SER A 204 -7.33 -13.18 1.74
CA SER A 204 -8.16 -14.34 2.09
C SER A 204 -7.38 -15.66 1.97
N TRP A 205 -6.55 -15.80 0.94
CA TRP A 205 -5.66 -16.94 0.75
C TRP A 205 -4.61 -17.04 1.87
N LEU A 206 -3.94 -15.94 2.20
CA LEU A 206 -2.94 -15.89 3.27
C LEU A 206 -3.55 -16.23 4.63
N MET A 207 -4.75 -15.73 4.92
CA MET A 207 -5.49 -16.07 6.15
C MET A 207 -5.85 -17.57 6.19
N LEU A 208 -6.28 -18.15 5.08
CA LEU A 208 -6.58 -19.59 4.99
C LEU A 208 -5.32 -20.40 5.24
N ALA A 209 -4.19 -20.05 4.62
CA ALA A 209 -2.90 -20.70 4.86
C ALA A 209 -2.46 -20.56 6.32
N SER A 210 -2.68 -19.41 6.94
CA SER A 210 -2.41 -19.15 8.36
C SER A 210 -3.18 -20.08 9.30
N VAL A 211 -4.46 -20.35 9.01
CA VAL A 211 -5.26 -21.29 9.79
C VAL A 211 -4.85 -22.74 9.56
N TYR A 212 -4.52 -23.10 8.32
CA TYR A 212 -4.23 -24.49 7.96
C TYR A 212 -2.85 -24.95 8.44
N ALA A 213 -1.85 -24.07 8.43
CA ALA A 213 -0.46 -24.39 8.72
C ALA A 213 -0.25 -24.87 10.16
N ASN A 214 0.40 -26.03 10.36
CA ASN A 214 0.83 -26.51 11.67
C ASN A 214 2.24 -26.01 12.04
N LYS A 215 3.11 -25.86 11.03
CA LYS A 215 4.47 -25.31 11.13
C LYS A 215 4.74 -24.50 9.88
N ALA A 216 5.57 -23.46 9.97
CA ALA A 216 6.02 -22.64 8.84
C ALA A 216 4.86 -22.14 7.92
N PRO A 217 4.00 -21.23 8.40
CA PRO A 217 2.80 -20.80 7.66
C PRO A 217 3.14 -20.17 6.31
N PHE A 218 4.30 -19.56 6.16
CA PHE A 218 4.78 -19.04 4.87
C PHE A 218 4.90 -20.13 3.79
N LEU A 219 5.41 -21.32 4.15
CA LEU A 219 5.52 -22.44 3.19
C LEU A 219 4.13 -22.89 2.73
N TRP A 220 3.15 -22.95 3.62
CA TRP A 220 1.78 -23.31 3.28
C TRP A 220 1.07 -22.25 2.43
N ALA A 221 1.48 -20.99 2.51
CA ALA A 221 0.96 -19.94 1.66
C ALA A 221 1.54 -20.03 0.23
N VAL A 222 2.83 -20.32 0.09
CA VAL A 222 3.55 -20.25 -1.19
C VAL A 222 3.55 -21.60 -1.92
N LEU A 223 3.79 -22.71 -1.21
CA LEU A 223 4.03 -24.02 -1.81
C LEU A 223 2.86 -24.54 -2.67
N PRO A 224 1.56 -24.40 -2.28
CA PRO A 224 0.46 -24.85 -3.12
C PRO A 224 0.37 -24.07 -4.45
N ILE A 225 0.63 -22.75 -4.43
CA ILE A 225 0.62 -21.92 -5.64
C ILE A 225 1.77 -22.35 -6.56
N VAL A 226 2.99 -22.49 -6.01
CA VAL A 226 4.16 -22.94 -6.78
C VAL A 226 3.94 -24.36 -7.34
N ALA A 227 3.37 -25.28 -6.54
CA ALA A 227 3.07 -26.62 -6.99
C ALA A 227 2.08 -26.64 -8.17
N LEU A 228 1.01 -25.82 -8.09
CA LEU A 228 0.06 -25.69 -9.20
C LEU A 228 0.71 -25.14 -10.47
N LEU A 229 1.55 -24.09 -10.34
CA LEU A 229 2.27 -23.53 -11.48
C LEU A 229 3.25 -24.53 -12.10
N VAL A 230 3.95 -25.32 -11.29
CA VAL A 230 4.87 -26.37 -11.77
C VAL A 230 4.09 -27.49 -12.47
N ILE A 231 2.98 -27.96 -11.89
CA ILE A 231 2.12 -28.95 -12.51
C ILE A 231 1.59 -28.44 -13.86
N GLU A 232 1.10 -27.20 -13.89
CA GLU A 232 0.63 -26.57 -15.14
C GLU A 232 1.74 -26.49 -16.19
N ALA A 233 2.95 -26.05 -15.82
CA ALA A 233 4.09 -25.98 -16.71
C ALA A 233 4.45 -27.35 -17.29
N ILE A 234 4.41 -28.42 -16.46
CA ILE A 234 4.63 -29.79 -16.90
C ILE A 234 3.52 -30.22 -17.88
N VAL A 235 2.26 -29.99 -17.53
CA VAL A 235 1.11 -30.38 -18.36
C VAL A 235 1.14 -29.68 -19.72
N VAL A 236 1.40 -28.35 -19.73
CA VAL A 236 1.51 -27.56 -20.96
C VAL A 236 2.65 -28.04 -21.83
N HIS A 237 3.82 -28.31 -21.24
CA HIS A 237 5.01 -28.74 -21.99
C HIS A 237 4.92 -30.17 -22.55
N TYR A 238 4.40 -31.14 -21.76
CA TYR A 238 4.36 -32.54 -22.17
C TYR A 238 3.09 -32.91 -22.95
N LEU A 239 1.95 -32.29 -22.65
CA LEU A 239 0.68 -32.60 -23.30
C LEU A 239 0.36 -31.64 -24.47
N ASN A 240 1.24 -30.70 -24.79
CA ASN A 240 1.06 -29.69 -25.85
C ASN A 240 -0.32 -28.98 -25.78
N ILE A 241 -0.84 -28.77 -24.57
CA ILE A 241 -2.04 -27.98 -24.36
C ILE A 241 -1.66 -26.51 -24.57
N SER A 242 -2.35 -25.85 -25.46
CA SER A 242 -1.93 -24.64 -26.15
C SER A 242 -1.74 -23.39 -25.30
N GLN A 243 -2.22 -23.32 -24.05
CA GLN A 243 -2.01 -22.14 -23.19
C GLN A 243 -2.07 -22.48 -21.70
N PRO A 244 -1.19 -21.87 -20.85
CA PRO A 244 -1.29 -21.97 -19.42
C PRO A 244 -2.56 -21.24 -18.94
N PHE A 245 -3.38 -21.91 -18.12
CA PHE A 245 -4.65 -21.35 -17.63
C PHE A 245 -4.45 -20.62 -16.31
N PHE A 246 -3.83 -21.30 -15.32
CA PHE A 246 -3.73 -20.80 -13.95
C PHE A 246 -2.67 -19.70 -13.82
N GLY A 247 -1.51 -19.91 -14.44
CA GLY A 247 -0.43 -18.93 -14.48
C GLY A 247 -0.86 -17.65 -15.19
N HIS A 248 -1.59 -17.77 -16.30
CA HIS A 248 -2.13 -16.64 -17.05
C HIS A 248 -3.18 -15.89 -16.24
N PHE A 249 -4.10 -16.61 -15.59
CA PHE A 249 -5.13 -16.01 -14.74
C PHE A 249 -4.54 -15.19 -13.59
N ILE A 250 -3.50 -15.72 -12.90
CA ILE A 250 -2.81 -14.98 -11.84
C ILE A 250 -2.07 -13.78 -12.41
N ALA A 251 -1.35 -13.96 -13.51
CA ALA A 251 -0.61 -12.89 -14.15
C ALA A 251 -1.55 -11.76 -14.60
N ASP A 252 -2.64 -12.08 -15.28
CA ASP A 252 -3.62 -11.09 -15.73
C ASP A 252 -4.29 -10.35 -14.57
N TYR A 253 -4.58 -11.06 -13.48
CA TYR A 253 -5.23 -10.43 -12.32
C TYR A 253 -4.30 -9.45 -11.60
N PHE A 254 -3.01 -9.80 -11.45
CA PHE A 254 -2.04 -8.95 -10.74
C PHE A 254 -1.22 -8.05 -11.68
N SER A 255 -1.29 -8.25 -13.00
CA SER A 255 -0.67 -7.33 -13.95
C SER A 255 -1.58 -6.12 -14.22
N ILE A 256 -1.02 -4.95 -13.98
CA ILE A 256 -1.55 -3.73 -14.60
C ILE A 256 -1.03 -3.78 -16.04
N THR A 257 -1.85 -4.28 -16.98
CA THR A 257 -1.40 -4.52 -18.36
C THR A 257 -0.93 -3.22 -19.02
N PRO A 258 0.17 -3.28 -19.81
CA PRO A 258 0.69 -2.14 -20.57
C PRO A 258 -0.37 -1.48 -21.49
N ASP A 259 -1.35 -2.25 -21.95
CA ASP A 259 -2.45 -1.76 -22.79
C ASP A 259 -3.34 -0.78 -22.02
N HIS A 260 -3.65 -1.02 -20.77
CA HIS A 260 -4.36 -0.08 -19.89
C HIS A 260 -3.52 1.16 -19.57
N MET A 261 -2.20 0.99 -19.46
CA MET A 261 -1.27 2.13 -19.31
C MET A 261 -1.12 2.93 -20.58
N ALA A 262 -1.22 2.28 -21.76
CA ALA A 262 -1.20 2.95 -23.07
C ALA A 262 -2.51 3.71 -23.34
N GLU A 263 -3.66 3.17 -22.99
CA GLU A 263 -4.94 3.89 -23.02
C GLU A 263 -4.94 5.12 -22.12
N LEU A 264 -4.31 5.02 -20.93
CA LEU A 264 -4.13 6.14 -20.01
C LEU A 264 -3.18 7.22 -20.55
N ALA A 265 -2.12 6.81 -21.26
CA ALA A 265 -1.16 7.74 -21.85
C ALA A 265 -1.78 8.50 -23.07
N ILE A 266 -2.78 7.92 -23.73
CA ILE A 266 -3.51 8.55 -24.84
C ILE A 266 -4.58 9.50 -24.30
N GLU A 267 -5.20 9.23 -23.15
CA GLU A 267 -6.10 10.14 -22.43
C GLU A 267 -5.33 11.06 -21.46
N GLN A 268 -4.32 11.74 -21.94
CA GLN A 268 -3.43 12.64 -21.17
C GLN A 268 -4.15 13.72 -20.34
N GLU A 269 -5.43 13.92 -20.52
CA GLU A 269 -6.24 14.94 -19.83
C GLU A 269 -6.85 14.49 -18.50
N LYS A 270 -6.72 13.18 -18.11
CA LYS A 270 -7.40 12.61 -16.93
C LYS A 270 -6.52 11.70 -16.04
N SER A 271 -5.23 11.97 -15.94
CA SER A 271 -4.23 11.09 -15.31
C SER A 271 -4.61 10.54 -13.90
N ARG A 272 -5.22 11.33 -13.03
CA ARG A 272 -5.53 10.93 -11.65
C ARG A 272 -6.83 10.14 -11.53
N SER A 273 -7.89 10.61 -12.16
CA SER A 273 -9.19 9.94 -12.15
C SER A 273 -9.13 8.62 -12.91
N ALA A 274 -8.28 8.54 -13.94
CA ALA A 274 -8.02 7.34 -14.70
C ALA A 274 -7.35 6.24 -13.84
N ALA A 275 -6.35 6.56 -13.04
CA ALA A 275 -5.70 5.59 -12.15
C ALA A 275 -6.69 4.97 -11.14
N LEU A 276 -7.59 5.76 -10.56
CA LEU A 276 -8.66 5.24 -9.72
C LEU A 276 -9.68 4.42 -10.52
N GLY A 277 -10.03 4.86 -11.73
CA GLY A 277 -10.94 4.14 -12.63
C GLY A 277 -10.44 2.74 -12.97
N ILE A 278 -9.12 2.58 -13.21
CA ILE A 278 -8.51 1.28 -13.47
C ILE A 278 -8.59 0.39 -12.23
N LEU A 279 -8.22 0.89 -11.06
CA LEU A 279 -8.29 0.13 -9.83
C LEU A 279 -9.72 -0.35 -9.55
N ILE A 280 -10.72 0.47 -9.86
CA ILE A 280 -12.13 0.10 -9.70
C ILE A 280 -12.55 -0.91 -10.78
N ALA A 281 -12.10 -0.75 -12.02
CA ALA A 281 -12.41 -1.66 -13.12
C ALA A 281 -11.83 -3.06 -12.94
N GLN A 282 -10.70 -3.19 -12.23
CA GLN A 282 -10.11 -4.48 -11.86
C GLN A 282 -10.89 -5.25 -10.79
N ILE A 283 -11.86 -4.61 -10.12
CA ILE A 283 -12.71 -5.27 -9.12
C ILE A 283 -13.78 -6.10 -9.84
N ASP A 284 -13.50 -7.38 -10.03
CA ASP A 284 -14.48 -8.34 -10.56
C ASP A 284 -15.29 -8.95 -9.38
N TYR A 285 -16.62 -9.07 -9.57
CA TYR A 285 -17.49 -9.75 -8.58
C TYR A 285 -17.05 -11.21 -8.34
N ARG A 286 -16.44 -11.87 -9.33
CA ARG A 286 -15.92 -13.24 -9.23
C ARG A 286 -14.82 -13.35 -8.17
N THR A 287 -13.92 -12.38 -8.14
CA THR A 287 -12.81 -12.34 -7.17
C THR A 287 -13.31 -12.10 -5.75
N VAL A 288 -14.36 -11.29 -5.59
CA VAL A 288 -15.03 -11.10 -4.30
C VAL A 288 -15.69 -12.40 -3.83
N LEU A 289 -16.34 -13.15 -4.73
CA LEU A 289 -16.95 -14.46 -4.40
C LEU A 289 -15.88 -15.49 -4.01
N VAL A 290 -14.77 -15.57 -4.75
CA VAL A 290 -13.63 -16.44 -4.41
C VAL A 290 -13.07 -16.06 -3.03
N SER A 291 -12.89 -14.77 -2.76
CA SER A 291 -12.41 -14.28 -1.47
C SER A 291 -13.35 -14.66 -0.33
N ALA A 292 -14.65 -14.53 -0.54
CA ALA A 292 -15.66 -14.94 0.44
C ALA A 292 -15.61 -16.45 0.71
N GLY A 293 -15.43 -17.27 -0.32
CA GLY A 293 -15.24 -18.72 -0.20
C GLY A 293 -13.97 -19.08 0.60
N LEU A 294 -12.86 -18.42 0.34
CA LEU A 294 -11.60 -18.62 1.07
C LEU A 294 -11.71 -18.20 2.53
N LEU A 295 -12.39 -17.07 2.82
CA LEU A 295 -12.66 -16.62 4.19
C LEU A 295 -13.60 -17.57 4.92
N PHE A 296 -14.62 -18.10 4.23
CA PHE A 296 -15.49 -19.13 4.80
C PHE A 296 -14.70 -20.40 5.11
N GLY A 297 -13.78 -20.82 4.23
CA GLY A 297 -12.85 -21.90 4.50
C GLY A 297 -11.98 -21.66 5.73
N ALA A 298 -11.43 -20.44 5.86
CA ALA A 298 -10.66 -20.05 7.04
C ALA A 298 -11.50 -20.11 8.32
N TYR A 299 -12.76 -19.65 8.26
CA TYR A 299 -13.72 -19.76 9.36
C TYR A 299 -14.00 -21.22 9.73
N TRP A 300 -14.29 -22.06 8.76
CA TRP A 300 -14.60 -23.47 8.96
C TRP A 300 -13.43 -24.23 9.61
N PHE A 301 -12.21 -24.02 9.10
CA PHE A 301 -10.99 -24.61 9.70
C PHE A 301 -10.75 -24.10 11.11
N ARG A 302 -10.99 -22.82 11.38
CA ARG A 302 -10.83 -22.24 12.71
C ARG A 302 -11.78 -22.89 13.71
N VAL A 303 -13.05 -23.13 13.33
CA VAL A 303 -14.05 -23.78 14.20
C VAL A 303 -13.71 -25.25 14.44
N ASN A 304 -13.42 -26.01 13.38
CA ASN A 304 -13.31 -27.46 13.47
C ASN A 304 -11.90 -27.97 13.88
N LYS A 305 -10.83 -27.26 13.51
CA LYS A 305 -9.44 -27.69 13.76
C LYS A 305 -8.87 -27.21 15.11
N SER A 306 -9.53 -26.31 15.80
CA SER A 306 -9.08 -25.84 17.12
C SER A 306 -9.41 -26.80 18.25
N GLU A 307 -10.12 -27.91 17.98
CA GLU A 307 -10.44 -28.95 18.95
C GLU A 307 -9.46 -30.15 18.91
N ALA A 308 -8.52 -30.14 17.97
CA ALA A 308 -7.45 -31.12 17.82
C ALA A 308 -6.07 -30.51 18.17
#